data_d23d228bc56f0a96233097dd65c5e9de
#
_entry.id   d23d228bc56f0a96233097dd65c5e9de
#
_cell.length_a   1.000
_cell.length_b   1.000
_cell.length_c   1.000
_cell.angle_alpha   90.00
_cell.angle_beta   90.00
_cell.angle_gamma   90.00
#
_symmetry.space_group_name_H-M   'P 1'
#
loop_
_entity.id
_entity.type
_entity.pdbx_description
1 polymer ?
#
loop_
_entity_poly.entity_id
_entity_poly.type
_entity_poly.pdbx_seq_one_letter_code
_entity_poly.pdbx_strand_id
1 'polypeptide(L)'
;GKAAEQYKAKAYADMRELLEDPNVDAVAIATCNHWHCLAAIWAMEAGKDVYVEKPLSHSQWEGRQVVNAARKYKKIVQLGTQQRSDPMQAEVKKFLHEDQALGKVLYAQANRLGPRGSIGKRETPLPIPQEIDYDTWLGPAQDEPLYRNSFHYDWHWDWNTGSGEMGNWGVHVLDDVRNVAYQDSVTTPKRILSCGGRVAWNDAGDSPNVHYVYFDTGSF
;
A
#
# COMPACT_ATOMS: atom_id res chain seq x y z
N GLY A 1 -19.68 2.60 16.48
CA GLY A 1 -18.84 1.45 16.83
C GLY A 1 -17.90 1.78 17.98
N LYS A 2 -17.23 0.78 18.59
CA LYS A 2 -16.39 0.94 19.80
C LYS A 2 -15.36 2.07 19.73
N ALA A 3 -14.73 2.27 18.58
CA ALA A 3 -13.76 3.36 18.39
C ALA A 3 -14.43 4.74 18.50
N ALA A 4 -15.58 4.92 17.86
CA ALA A 4 -16.31 6.17 17.91
C ALA A 4 -16.75 6.50 19.35
N GLU A 5 -17.19 5.51 20.11
CA GLU A 5 -17.53 5.67 21.54
C GLU A 5 -16.30 6.03 22.37
N GLN A 6 -15.19 5.30 22.18
CA GLN A 6 -13.94 5.53 22.91
C GLN A 6 -13.38 6.94 22.70
N TYR A 7 -13.42 7.44 21.46
CA TYR A 7 -12.85 8.74 21.09
C TYR A 7 -13.89 9.85 21.02
N LYS A 8 -15.15 9.58 21.38
CA LYS A 8 -16.28 10.53 21.29
C LYS A 8 -16.40 11.15 19.89
N ALA A 9 -16.13 10.34 18.87
CA ALA A 9 -16.14 10.76 17.48
C ALA A 9 -17.45 10.35 16.80
N LYS A 10 -17.85 11.11 15.78
CA LYS A 10 -18.96 10.74 14.90
C LYS A 10 -18.54 9.53 14.05
N ALA A 11 -19.41 8.54 13.94
CA ALA A 11 -19.23 7.39 13.04
C ALA A 11 -20.08 7.61 11.78
N TYR A 12 -19.53 7.23 10.65
CA TYR A 12 -20.22 7.21 9.36
C TYR A 12 -20.25 5.77 8.86
N ALA A 13 -21.32 5.35 8.24
CA ALA A 13 -21.44 4.04 7.61
C ALA A 13 -20.79 4.05 6.21
N ASP A 14 -20.86 5.16 5.53
CA ASP A 14 -20.32 5.39 4.19
C ASP A 14 -19.27 6.51 4.23
N MET A 15 -18.14 6.31 3.57
CA MET A 15 -17.09 7.33 3.49
C MET A 15 -17.57 8.59 2.76
N ARG A 16 -18.52 8.47 1.84
CA ARG A 16 -19.09 9.63 1.11
C ARG A 16 -19.76 10.62 2.04
N GLU A 17 -20.49 10.13 3.05
CA GLU A 17 -21.10 10.98 4.09
C GLU A 17 -20.03 11.69 4.94
N LEU A 18 -18.92 11.01 5.23
CA LEU A 18 -17.78 11.62 5.93
C LEU A 18 -17.16 12.73 5.09
N LEU A 19 -17.01 12.52 3.79
CA LEU A 19 -16.41 13.51 2.89
C LEU A 19 -17.29 14.77 2.72
N GLU A 20 -18.59 14.65 2.87
CA GLU A 20 -19.53 15.79 2.84
C GLU A 20 -19.52 16.63 4.14
N ASP A 21 -18.97 16.11 5.25
CA ASP A 21 -18.94 16.85 6.52
C ASP A 21 -17.97 18.04 6.43
N PRO A 22 -18.46 19.28 6.60
CA PRO A 22 -17.62 20.47 6.53
C PRO A 22 -16.63 20.61 7.69
N ASN A 23 -16.80 19.84 8.77
CA ASN A 23 -15.90 19.85 9.92
C ASN A 23 -14.72 18.89 9.77
N VAL A 24 -14.63 18.18 8.65
CA VAL A 24 -13.50 17.30 8.31
C VAL A 24 -12.58 18.04 7.35
N ASP A 25 -11.35 18.34 7.76
CA ASP A 25 -10.34 19.02 6.93
C ASP A 25 -9.42 18.02 6.21
N ALA A 26 -9.15 16.87 6.83
CA ALA A 26 -8.26 15.85 6.31
C ALA A 26 -8.77 14.45 6.66
N VAL A 27 -8.40 13.47 5.86
CA VAL A 27 -8.76 12.06 6.05
C VAL A 27 -7.54 11.16 6.06
N ALA A 28 -7.60 10.11 6.90
CA ALA A 28 -6.67 9.00 6.88
C ALA A 28 -7.35 7.78 6.26
N ILE A 29 -6.80 7.27 5.15
CA ILE A 29 -7.34 6.14 4.40
C ILE A 29 -6.50 4.89 4.73
N ALA A 30 -7.13 3.90 5.35
CA ALA A 30 -6.52 2.61 5.74
C ALA A 30 -7.46 1.44 5.35
N THR A 31 -8.00 1.50 4.17
CA THR A 31 -8.89 0.50 3.56
C THR A 31 -8.10 -0.66 2.94
N CYS A 32 -8.76 -1.55 2.21
CA CYS A 32 -8.09 -2.49 1.30
C CYS A 32 -7.45 -1.74 0.14
N ASN A 33 -6.42 -2.33 -0.49
CA ASN A 33 -5.58 -1.62 -1.47
C ASN A 33 -6.36 -1.09 -2.68
N HIS A 34 -7.35 -1.82 -3.16
CA HIS A 34 -8.18 -1.43 -4.30
C HIS A 34 -9.01 -0.15 -4.08
N TRP A 35 -9.22 0.23 -2.83
CA TRP A 35 -9.95 1.45 -2.46
C TRP A 35 -9.04 2.69 -2.34
N HIS A 36 -7.74 2.54 -2.10
CA HIS A 36 -6.85 3.64 -1.73
C HIS A 36 -6.92 4.82 -2.68
N CYS A 37 -6.77 4.58 -3.96
CA CYS A 37 -6.74 5.63 -4.98
C CYS A 37 -8.09 6.32 -5.15
N LEU A 38 -9.16 5.56 -5.25
CA LEU A 38 -10.50 6.11 -5.45
C LEU A 38 -10.93 6.94 -4.26
N ALA A 39 -10.75 6.44 -3.04
CA ALA A 39 -11.05 7.18 -1.81
C ALA A 39 -10.21 8.46 -1.68
N ALA A 40 -8.92 8.41 -2.04
CA ALA A 40 -8.05 9.58 -2.03
C ALA A 40 -8.49 10.65 -3.04
N ILE A 41 -8.90 10.24 -4.24
CA ILE A 41 -9.40 11.17 -5.26
C ILE A 41 -10.70 11.82 -4.81
N TRP A 42 -11.67 11.05 -4.31
CA TRP A 42 -12.92 11.58 -3.78
C TRP A 42 -12.71 12.54 -2.61
N ALA A 43 -11.77 12.23 -1.71
CA ALA A 43 -11.42 13.12 -0.61
C ALA A 43 -10.89 14.47 -1.11
N MET A 44 -9.98 14.45 -2.10
CA MET A 44 -9.45 15.67 -2.71
C MET A 44 -10.53 16.48 -3.47
N GLU A 45 -11.44 15.80 -4.16
CA GLU A 45 -12.60 16.43 -4.81
C GLU A 45 -13.52 17.13 -3.81
N ALA A 46 -13.71 16.50 -2.64
CA ALA A 46 -14.45 17.06 -1.52
C ALA A 46 -13.67 18.15 -0.72
N GLY A 47 -12.48 18.52 -1.20
CA GLY A 47 -11.67 19.57 -0.59
C GLY A 47 -10.89 19.14 0.66
N LYS A 48 -10.68 17.87 0.90
CA LYS A 48 -9.93 17.34 2.06
C LYS A 48 -8.47 17.05 1.70
N ASP A 49 -7.57 17.21 2.66
CA ASP A 49 -6.22 16.69 2.59
C ASP A 49 -6.22 15.20 2.93
N VAL A 50 -5.19 14.45 2.48
CA VAL A 50 -5.21 12.99 2.53
C VAL A 50 -3.91 12.43 3.11
N TYR A 51 -4.03 11.59 4.12
CA TYR A 51 -3.05 10.58 4.46
C TYR A 51 -3.55 9.24 3.96
N VAL A 52 -2.80 8.55 3.12
CA VAL A 52 -3.19 7.23 2.60
C VAL A 52 -2.16 6.19 2.98
N GLU A 53 -2.63 5.06 3.51
CA GLU A 53 -1.75 3.93 3.83
C GLU A 53 -1.13 3.31 2.57
N LYS A 54 -0.04 2.64 2.76
CA LYS A 54 0.68 1.93 1.70
C LYS A 54 -0.04 0.62 1.30
N PRO A 55 0.07 0.20 0.04
CA PRO A 55 0.63 0.94 -1.11
C PRO A 55 -0.32 2.06 -1.54
N LEU A 56 0.23 3.08 -2.18
CA LEU A 56 -0.60 4.19 -2.69
C LEU A 56 -1.70 3.69 -3.61
N SER A 57 -1.37 2.76 -4.48
CA SER A 57 -2.24 2.33 -5.58
C SER A 57 -2.19 0.83 -5.79
N HIS A 58 -3.29 0.32 -6.33
CA HIS A 58 -3.42 -1.05 -6.79
C HIS A 58 -2.81 -1.24 -8.19
N SER A 59 -2.82 -0.19 -9.01
CA SER A 59 -2.17 -0.13 -10.32
C SER A 59 -1.37 1.17 -10.52
N GLN A 60 -0.42 1.17 -11.48
CA GLN A 60 0.35 2.37 -11.82
C GLN A 60 -0.53 3.49 -12.37
N TRP A 61 -1.56 3.13 -13.14
CA TRP A 61 -2.49 4.10 -13.72
C TRP A 61 -3.25 4.85 -12.62
N GLU A 62 -3.80 4.13 -11.65
CA GLU A 62 -4.50 4.71 -10.49
C GLU A 62 -3.59 5.66 -9.71
N GLY A 63 -2.36 5.23 -9.41
CA GLY A 63 -1.38 6.07 -8.72
C GLY A 63 -1.11 7.37 -9.47
N ARG A 64 -1.07 7.34 -10.82
CA ARG A 64 -0.95 8.54 -11.63
C ARG A 64 -2.18 9.44 -11.51
N GLN A 65 -3.38 8.88 -11.41
CA GLN A 65 -4.60 9.66 -11.23
C GLN A 65 -4.62 10.38 -9.87
N VAL A 66 -4.15 9.75 -8.80
CA VAL A 66 -3.99 10.40 -7.49
C VAL A 66 -3.07 11.63 -7.58
N VAL A 67 -1.92 11.49 -8.25
CA VAL A 67 -0.98 12.62 -8.46
C VAL A 67 -1.63 13.75 -9.26
N ASN A 68 -2.38 13.40 -10.30
CA ASN A 68 -3.09 14.38 -11.12
C ASN A 68 -4.18 15.10 -10.31
N ALA A 69 -4.94 14.37 -9.51
CA ALA A 69 -5.97 14.92 -8.63
C ALA A 69 -5.37 15.86 -7.57
N ALA A 70 -4.28 15.45 -6.90
CA ALA A 70 -3.59 16.28 -5.93
C ALA A 70 -3.17 17.64 -6.52
N ARG A 71 -2.65 17.65 -7.73
CA ARG A 71 -2.27 18.87 -8.45
C ARG A 71 -3.49 19.71 -8.86
N LYS A 72 -4.54 19.04 -9.40
CA LYS A 72 -5.77 19.69 -9.85
C LYS A 72 -6.49 20.40 -8.71
N TYR A 73 -6.67 19.71 -7.59
CA TYR A 73 -7.40 20.20 -6.43
C TYR A 73 -6.52 20.95 -5.42
N LYS A 74 -5.20 21.00 -5.66
CA LYS A 74 -4.20 21.66 -4.81
C LYS A 74 -4.24 21.14 -3.37
N LYS A 75 -4.32 19.81 -3.21
CA LYS A 75 -4.42 19.14 -1.92
C LYS A 75 -3.12 18.46 -1.54
N ILE A 76 -2.87 18.35 -0.24
CA ILE A 76 -1.74 17.61 0.32
C ILE A 76 -2.11 16.13 0.36
N VAL A 77 -1.23 15.29 -0.18
CA VAL A 77 -1.35 13.83 -0.10
C VAL A 77 -0.08 13.27 0.48
N GLN A 78 -0.20 12.65 1.65
CA GLN A 78 0.90 11.96 2.32
C GLN A 78 0.71 10.46 2.23
N LEU A 79 1.70 9.76 1.68
CA LEU A 79 1.75 8.29 1.69
C LEU A 79 2.30 7.77 3.02
N GLY A 80 1.73 6.70 3.54
CA GLY A 80 2.13 6.02 4.78
C GLY A 80 3.44 5.22 4.67
N THR A 81 4.54 5.89 4.32
CA THR A 81 5.91 5.35 4.36
C THR A 81 6.63 5.85 5.61
N GLN A 82 6.09 5.50 6.76
CA GLN A 82 6.46 6.07 8.07
C GLN A 82 7.89 5.77 8.50
N GLN A 83 8.56 4.76 7.93
CA GLN A 83 9.97 4.47 8.21
C GLN A 83 10.89 5.65 7.88
N ARG A 84 10.49 6.52 6.94
CA ARG A 84 11.21 7.77 6.65
C ARG A 84 11.34 8.72 7.85
N SER A 85 10.49 8.56 8.85
CA SER A 85 10.52 9.35 10.08
C SER A 85 11.35 8.71 11.19
N ASP A 86 11.96 7.54 10.94
CA ASP A 86 12.85 6.88 11.89
C ASP A 86 14.19 7.65 11.97
N PRO A 87 14.59 8.14 13.17
CA PRO A 87 15.87 8.83 13.36
C PRO A 87 17.08 8.01 12.88
N MET A 88 17.02 6.68 12.98
CA MET A 88 18.11 5.81 12.51
C MET A 88 18.32 5.96 11.00
N GLN A 89 17.30 6.17 10.21
CA GLN A 89 17.47 6.41 8.77
C GLN A 89 18.27 7.69 8.49
N ALA A 90 18.07 8.74 9.27
CA ALA A 90 18.84 9.97 9.16
C ALA A 90 20.32 9.73 9.50
N GLU A 91 20.61 8.96 10.54
CA GLU A 91 21.97 8.59 10.93
C GLU A 91 22.67 7.75 9.85
N VAL A 92 21.96 6.75 9.28
CA VAL A 92 22.52 5.93 8.20
C VAL A 92 22.77 6.75 6.94
N LYS A 93 21.87 7.68 6.59
CA LYS A 93 22.08 8.61 5.47
C LYS A 93 23.34 9.44 5.66
N LYS A 94 23.52 10.01 6.86
CA LYS A 94 24.73 10.76 7.20
C LYS A 94 25.99 9.88 7.05
N PHE A 95 25.99 8.69 7.65
CA PHE A 95 27.10 7.74 7.57
C PHE A 95 27.49 7.39 6.12
N LEU A 96 26.50 7.18 5.26
CA LEU A 96 26.74 6.78 3.86
C LEU A 96 27.22 7.97 3.01
N HIS A 97 26.61 9.14 3.16
CA HIS A 97 26.73 10.24 2.18
C HIS A 97 27.54 11.42 2.66
N GLU A 98 27.49 11.78 3.95
CA GLU A 98 28.28 12.87 4.51
C GLU A 98 29.65 12.37 4.97
N ASP A 99 29.65 11.31 5.80
CA ASP A 99 30.89 10.72 6.30
C ASP A 99 31.60 9.85 5.24
N GLN A 100 30.88 9.50 4.16
CA GLN A 100 31.37 8.65 3.04
C GLN A 100 32.03 7.34 3.51
N ALA A 101 31.53 6.76 4.59
CA ALA A 101 32.16 5.64 5.29
C ALA A 101 32.33 4.38 4.42
N LEU A 102 31.49 4.20 3.41
CA LEU A 102 31.57 3.09 2.44
C LEU A 102 31.99 3.55 1.04
N GLY A 103 32.33 4.85 0.86
CA GLY A 103 32.58 5.44 -0.45
C GLY A 103 31.29 5.47 -1.31
N LYS A 104 31.46 5.34 -2.64
CA LYS A 104 30.33 5.40 -3.57
C LYS A 104 29.44 4.16 -3.43
N VAL A 105 28.14 4.37 -3.22
CA VAL A 105 27.13 3.31 -3.19
C VAL A 105 26.92 2.78 -4.62
N LEU A 106 27.25 1.53 -4.87
CA LEU A 106 27.11 0.89 -6.19
C LEU A 106 25.89 -0.04 -6.27
N TYR A 107 25.46 -0.56 -5.13
CA TYR A 107 24.38 -1.53 -5.02
C TYR A 107 23.74 -1.43 -3.65
N ALA A 108 22.42 -1.56 -3.60
CA ALA A 108 21.69 -1.68 -2.36
C ALA A 108 20.70 -2.84 -2.46
N GLN A 109 20.62 -3.63 -1.41
CA GLN A 109 19.72 -4.77 -1.33
C GLN A 109 18.88 -4.68 -0.07
N ALA A 110 17.58 -4.84 -0.23
CA ALA A 110 16.65 -4.97 0.87
C ALA A 110 15.96 -6.35 0.81
N ASN A 111 15.85 -6.98 1.97
CA ASN A 111 15.25 -8.31 2.07
C ASN A 111 14.12 -8.29 3.10
N ARG A 112 12.97 -8.83 2.71
CA ARG A 112 11.92 -9.18 3.64
C ARG A 112 11.88 -10.70 3.78
N LEU A 113 12.48 -11.20 4.84
CA LEU A 113 12.48 -12.61 5.22
C LEU A 113 11.43 -12.83 6.30
N GLY A 114 10.32 -13.39 5.93
CA GLY A 114 9.24 -13.70 6.86
C GLY A 114 8.22 -14.58 6.19
N PRO A 115 8.07 -15.83 6.64
CA PRO A 115 7.09 -16.72 6.06
C PRO A 115 5.69 -16.17 6.30
N ARG A 116 4.91 -16.07 5.24
CA ARG A 116 3.47 -15.93 5.33
C ARG A 116 2.86 -17.31 5.31
N GLY A 117 1.89 -17.56 6.18
CA GLY A 117 1.13 -18.80 6.17
C GLY A 117 0.28 -18.92 4.92
N SER A 118 -0.21 -20.12 4.66
CA SER A 118 -1.24 -20.35 3.65
C SER A 118 -2.53 -19.63 4.04
N ILE A 119 -3.21 -19.04 3.06
CA ILE A 119 -4.55 -18.47 3.25
C ILE A 119 -5.66 -19.53 3.09
N GLY A 120 -5.26 -20.79 2.90
CA GLY A 120 -6.17 -21.92 2.69
C GLY A 120 -6.78 -21.96 1.30
N LYS A 121 -7.51 -23.05 1.05
CA LYS A 121 -8.25 -23.24 -0.20
C LYS A 121 -9.52 -24.04 0.13
N ARG A 122 -10.65 -23.39 0.03
CA ARG A 122 -11.96 -23.98 0.29
C ARG A 122 -12.47 -24.68 -0.97
N GLU A 123 -13.31 -25.68 -0.77
CA GLU A 123 -14.03 -26.34 -1.87
C GLU A 123 -15.27 -25.54 -2.30
N THR A 124 -15.82 -24.75 -1.39
CA THR A 124 -16.98 -23.87 -1.62
C THR A 124 -16.62 -22.42 -1.27
N PRO A 125 -17.27 -21.44 -1.92
CA PRO A 125 -17.04 -20.04 -1.61
C PRO A 125 -17.17 -19.73 -0.11
N LEU A 126 -16.33 -18.82 0.37
CA LEU A 126 -16.42 -18.28 1.72
C LEU A 126 -17.72 -17.49 1.86
N PRO A 127 -18.58 -17.82 2.83
CA PRO A 127 -19.77 -17.01 3.10
C PRO A 127 -19.35 -15.63 3.61
N ILE A 128 -19.93 -14.59 3.04
CA ILE A 128 -19.70 -13.22 3.49
C ILE A 128 -20.40 -13.03 4.84
N PRO A 129 -19.71 -12.48 5.87
CA PRO A 129 -20.33 -12.18 7.15
C PRO A 129 -21.50 -11.21 7.00
N GLN A 130 -22.62 -11.49 7.67
CA GLN A 130 -23.86 -10.71 7.52
C GLN A 130 -23.75 -9.27 7.99
N GLU A 131 -22.79 -8.99 8.89
CA GLU A 131 -22.49 -7.66 9.43
C GLU A 131 -21.67 -6.77 8.49
N ILE A 132 -21.21 -7.31 7.35
CA ILE A 132 -20.41 -6.58 6.37
C ILE A 132 -21.30 -6.15 5.21
N ASP A 133 -21.31 -4.86 4.93
CA ASP A 133 -21.80 -4.33 3.67
C ASP A 133 -20.81 -4.70 2.56
N TYR A 134 -21.08 -5.83 1.89
CA TYR A 134 -20.15 -6.40 0.93
C TYR A 134 -20.02 -5.54 -0.33
N ASP A 135 -21.09 -4.93 -0.79
CA ASP A 135 -21.06 -4.05 -1.96
C ASP A 135 -20.16 -2.84 -1.71
N THR A 136 -20.27 -2.22 -0.53
CA THR A 136 -19.40 -1.13 -0.12
C THR A 136 -17.95 -1.60 0.08
N TRP A 137 -17.73 -2.78 0.65
CA TRP A 137 -16.40 -3.36 0.81
C TRP A 137 -15.75 -3.67 -0.55
N LEU A 138 -16.51 -4.24 -1.46
CA LEU A 138 -16.07 -4.61 -2.80
C LEU A 138 -15.71 -3.38 -3.64
N GLY A 139 -16.59 -2.39 -3.67
CA GLY A 139 -16.37 -1.12 -4.36
C GLY A 139 -15.90 -1.30 -5.81
N PRO A 140 -14.68 -0.83 -6.17
CA PRO A 140 -14.18 -0.93 -7.54
C PRO A 140 -13.65 -2.33 -7.93
N ALA A 141 -13.56 -3.28 -6.99
CA ALA A 141 -13.11 -4.64 -7.29
C ALA A 141 -14.20 -5.45 -7.99
N GLN A 142 -13.82 -6.55 -8.62
CA GLN A 142 -14.76 -7.45 -9.28
C GLN A 142 -15.49 -8.33 -8.24
N ASP A 143 -16.76 -8.60 -8.46
CA ASP A 143 -17.51 -9.54 -7.63
C ASP A 143 -17.18 -10.99 -8.05
N GLU A 144 -16.27 -11.60 -7.31
CA GLU A 144 -15.78 -12.95 -7.54
C GLU A 144 -15.93 -13.82 -6.28
N PRO A 145 -16.23 -15.14 -6.44
CA PRO A 145 -16.30 -16.03 -5.29
C PRO A 145 -14.97 -16.16 -4.57
N LEU A 146 -14.97 -15.98 -3.26
CA LEU A 146 -13.77 -16.06 -2.43
C LEU A 146 -13.54 -17.49 -1.95
N TYR A 147 -12.37 -18.07 -2.25
CA TYR A 147 -12.03 -19.44 -1.82
C TYR A 147 -11.00 -19.49 -0.71
N ARG A 148 -10.54 -18.35 -0.17
CA ARG A 148 -9.67 -18.25 0.99
C ARG A 148 -10.40 -18.56 2.31
N ASN A 149 -9.67 -18.90 3.35
CA ASN A 149 -10.27 -19.27 4.63
C ASN A 149 -10.82 -18.09 5.43
N SER A 150 -10.21 -16.92 5.29
CA SER A 150 -10.58 -15.72 6.04
C SER A 150 -11.02 -14.60 5.11
N PHE A 151 -12.09 -13.89 5.49
CA PHE A 151 -12.54 -12.71 4.77
C PHE A 151 -11.56 -11.55 4.95
N HIS A 152 -11.24 -11.27 6.23
CA HIS A 152 -10.38 -10.16 6.60
C HIS A 152 -8.91 -10.56 6.52
N TYR A 153 -8.04 -9.62 6.18
CA TYR A 153 -6.59 -9.71 6.02
C TYR A 153 -6.13 -10.51 4.79
N ASP A 154 -6.69 -11.67 4.48
CA ASP A 154 -6.24 -12.53 3.38
C ASP A 154 -6.51 -11.94 1.98
N TRP A 155 -7.29 -10.88 1.90
CA TRP A 155 -7.47 -10.06 0.71
C TRP A 155 -6.16 -9.49 0.13
N HIS A 156 -5.11 -9.40 0.92
CA HIS A 156 -3.79 -8.92 0.48
C HIS A 156 -3.17 -9.77 -0.63
N TRP A 157 -3.48 -11.08 -0.65
CA TRP A 157 -2.88 -12.03 -1.59
C TRP A 157 -3.79 -12.45 -2.73
N ASP A 158 -4.86 -11.74 -2.93
CA ASP A 158 -5.80 -11.81 -4.02
C ASP A 158 -5.60 -10.56 -4.91
N TRP A 159 -5.26 -10.75 -6.19
CA TRP A 159 -4.98 -9.63 -7.11
C TRP A 159 -6.19 -8.73 -7.35
N ASN A 160 -7.40 -9.21 -7.08
CA ASN A 160 -8.60 -8.39 -7.21
C ASN A 160 -8.69 -7.28 -6.15
N THR A 161 -8.13 -7.51 -4.96
CA THR A 161 -8.30 -6.60 -3.82
C THR A 161 -6.99 -6.16 -3.17
N GLY A 162 -5.90 -6.87 -3.43
CA GLY A 162 -4.59 -6.65 -2.83
C GLY A 162 -3.47 -6.58 -3.85
N SER A 163 -2.28 -6.33 -3.39
CA SER A 163 -1.06 -6.18 -4.20
C SER A 163 0.08 -7.10 -3.73
N GLY A 164 -0.29 -8.15 -3.01
CA GLY A 164 0.65 -9.15 -2.51
C GLY A 164 1.71 -8.60 -1.56
N GLU A 165 2.75 -9.37 -1.33
CA GLU A 165 3.82 -8.98 -0.41
C GLU A 165 4.66 -7.81 -0.96
N MET A 166 4.72 -7.60 -2.27
CA MET A 166 5.41 -6.45 -2.85
C MET A 166 4.73 -5.13 -2.45
N GLY A 167 3.41 -5.04 -2.52
CA GLY A 167 2.67 -3.87 -2.04
C GLY A 167 2.55 -3.81 -0.51
N ASN A 168 2.69 -4.94 0.18
CA ASN A 168 2.60 -4.97 1.63
C ASN A 168 3.92 -4.55 2.30
N TRP A 169 5.00 -5.36 2.19
CA TRP A 169 6.32 -5.05 2.75
C TRP A 169 7.33 -4.53 1.75
N GLY A 170 7.20 -4.97 0.49
CA GLY A 170 8.14 -4.55 -0.56
C GLY A 170 8.19 -3.03 -0.72
N VAL A 171 7.07 -2.34 -0.58
CA VAL A 171 7.01 -0.88 -0.63
C VAL A 171 7.86 -0.21 0.45
N HIS A 172 7.86 -0.72 1.69
CA HIS A 172 8.65 -0.17 2.78
C HIS A 172 10.16 -0.35 2.52
N VAL A 173 10.59 -1.59 2.25
CA VAL A 173 12.02 -1.87 2.06
C VAL A 173 12.58 -1.21 0.80
N LEU A 174 11.76 -1.04 -0.25
CA LEU A 174 12.16 -0.29 -1.44
C LEU A 174 12.23 1.22 -1.16
N ASP A 175 11.32 1.74 -0.35
CA ASP A 175 11.32 3.14 0.06
C ASP A 175 12.54 3.46 0.94
N ASP A 176 12.92 2.54 1.83
CA ASP A 176 14.15 2.67 2.64
C ASP A 176 15.40 2.75 1.74
N VAL A 177 15.51 1.87 0.73
CA VAL A 177 16.60 1.94 -0.25
C VAL A 177 16.60 3.26 -0.99
N ARG A 178 15.44 3.73 -1.45
CA ARG A 178 15.33 5.02 -2.14
C ARG A 178 15.72 6.19 -1.24
N ASN A 179 15.22 6.20 -0.01
CA ASN A 179 15.47 7.26 0.94
C ASN A 179 16.92 7.25 1.42
N VAL A 180 17.43 6.11 1.85
CA VAL A 180 18.71 6.00 2.55
C VAL A 180 19.87 5.84 1.58
N ALA A 181 19.81 4.88 0.66
CA ALA A 181 20.93 4.60 -0.24
C ALA A 181 21.02 5.60 -1.39
N TYR A 182 19.89 6.08 -1.92
CA TYR A 182 19.86 6.90 -3.14
C TYR A 182 19.39 8.34 -2.91
N GLN A 183 19.04 8.73 -1.70
CA GLN A 183 18.57 10.09 -1.37
C GLN A 183 17.49 10.61 -2.34
N ASP A 184 16.59 9.72 -2.76
CA ASP A 184 15.53 9.95 -3.76
C ASP A 184 16.03 10.43 -5.14
N SER A 185 17.33 10.30 -5.44
CA SER A 185 17.91 10.68 -6.74
C SER A 185 17.40 9.82 -7.90
N VAL A 186 16.94 8.60 -7.61
CA VAL A 186 16.34 7.68 -8.59
C VAL A 186 14.82 7.78 -8.52
N THR A 187 14.21 8.31 -9.56
CA THR A 187 12.76 8.44 -9.67
C THR A 187 12.10 7.22 -10.31
N THR A 188 12.73 6.68 -11.36
CA THR A 188 12.22 5.54 -12.11
C THR A 188 13.39 4.67 -12.57
N PRO A 189 13.37 3.36 -12.37
CA PRO A 189 14.41 2.47 -12.88
C PRO A 189 14.34 2.40 -14.42
N LYS A 190 15.49 2.21 -15.07
CA LYS A 190 15.59 2.01 -16.51
C LYS A 190 15.01 0.67 -16.95
N ARG A 191 15.17 -0.33 -16.09
CA ARG A 191 14.69 -1.69 -16.34
C ARG A 191 14.37 -2.37 -15.02
N ILE A 192 13.33 -3.19 -15.02
CA ILE A 192 12.94 -4.03 -13.90
C ILE A 192 12.96 -5.48 -14.40
N LEU A 193 13.64 -6.33 -13.66
CA LEU A 193 13.64 -7.77 -13.86
C LEU A 193 13.07 -8.42 -12.59
N SER A 194 12.16 -9.35 -12.76
CA SER A 194 11.58 -10.08 -11.63
C SER A 194 11.43 -11.55 -11.91
N CYS A 195 11.57 -12.35 -10.86
CA CYS A 195 11.27 -13.77 -10.89
C CYS A 195 10.63 -14.18 -9.56
N GLY A 196 9.85 -15.25 -9.61
CA GLY A 196 9.17 -15.78 -8.45
C GLY A 196 7.81 -16.36 -8.78
N GLY A 197 7.00 -16.58 -7.77
CA GLY A 197 5.67 -17.13 -7.92
C GLY A 197 5.06 -17.50 -6.57
N ARG A 198 3.84 -18.03 -6.61
CA ARG A 198 3.20 -18.63 -5.44
C ARG A 198 3.58 -20.11 -5.33
N VAL A 199 4.80 -20.34 -4.86
CA VAL A 199 5.45 -21.68 -4.89
C VAL A 199 5.47 -22.37 -3.53
N ALA A 200 5.31 -21.62 -2.42
CA ALA A 200 5.37 -22.18 -1.09
C ALA A 200 4.04 -22.86 -0.67
N TRP A 201 2.92 -22.44 -1.25
CA TRP A 201 1.58 -22.88 -0.87
C TRP A 201 0.71 -23.16 -2.10
N ASN A 202 -0.05 -24.25 -2.04
CA ASN A 202 -1.15 -24.49 -2.96
C ASN A 202 -2.46 -24.07 -2.25
N ASP A 203 -2.74 -22.78 -2.29
CA ASP A 203 -3.89 -22.17 -1.63
C ASP A 203 -4.69 -21.27 -2.59
N ALA A 204 -5.62 -20.48 -2.09
CA ALA A 204 -6.48 -19.62 -2.89
C ALA A 204 -5.84 -18.29 -3.29
N GLY A 205 -4.61 -18.01 -2.86
CA GLY A 205 -3.92 -16.79 -3.26
C GLY A 205 -3.31 -16.91 -4.65
N ASP A 206 -3.23 -15.82 -5.36
CA ASP A 206 -2.68 -15.69 -6.71
C ASP A 206 -1.45 -14.79 -6.79
N SER A 207 -1.22 -13.95 -5.78
CA SER A 207 -0.01 -13.13 -5.72
C SER A 207 1.22 -13.96 -5.28
N PRO A 208 2.44 -13.63 -5.77
CA PRO A 208 3.67 -14.33 -5.40
C PRO A 208 3.93 -14.32 -3.88
N ASN A 209 4.38 -15.43 -3.33
CA ASN A 209 4.88 -15.53 -1.96
C ASN A 209 6.41 -15.69 -1.88
N VAL A 210 7.05 -15.95 -3.02
CA VAL A 210 8.51 -15.89 -3.20
C VAL A 210 8.78 -15.09 -4.45
N HIS A 211 9.57 -14.03 -4.33
CA HIS A 211 9.96 -13.23 -5.50
C HIS A 211 11.26 -12.47 -5.24
N TYR A 212 11.95 -12.21 -6.33
CA TYR A 212 13.10 -11.33 -6.42
C TYR A 212 12.81 -10.26 -7.45
N VAL A 213 13.20 -9.02 -7.14
CA VAL A 213 13.08 -7.93 -8.09
C VAL A 213 14.41 -7.19 -8.16
N TYR A 214 14.92 -7.05 -9.36
CA TYR A 214 16.11 -6.27 -9.66
C TYR A 214 15.70 -4.98 -10.38
N PHE A 215 16.11 -3.85 -9.84
CA PHE A 215 15.90 -2.54 -10.41
C PHE A 215 17.23 -2.02 -10.99
N ASP A 216 17.31 -1.93 -12.32
CA ASP A 216 18.41 -1.28 -12.99
C ASP A 216 18.15 0.24 -12.99
N THR A 217 18.85 0.94 -12.13
CA THR A 217 18.71 2.39 -11.97
C THR A 217 19.63 3.17 -12.91
N GLY A 218 20.51 2.48 -13.63
CA GLY A 218 21.54 3.07 -14.45
C GLY A 218 22.78 3.47 -13.65
N SER A 219 23.61 4.32 -14.23
CA SER A 219 24.77 4.89 -13.53
C SER A 219 24.34 6.02 -12.58
N PHE A 220 24.92 6.06 -11.42
CA PHE A 220 24.85 7.18 -10.48
C PHE A 220 25.88 8.23 -10.83
#